data_ca0ede313f6d5ec69ef8649a2ab59600
#
_entry.id   ca0ede313f6d5ec69ef8649a2ab59600
#
_cell.length_a   1.000
_cell.length_b   1.000
_cell.length_c   1.000
_cell.angle_alpha   90.00
_cell.angle_beta   90.00
_cell.angle_gamma   90.00
#
_symmetry.space_group_name_H-M   'P 1'
#
loop_
_entity.id
_entity.type
_entity.pdbx_description
1 polymer ?
#
loop_
_entity_poly.entity_id
_entity_poly.type
_entity_poly.pdbx_seq_one_letter_code
_entity_poly.pdbx_strand_id
1 'polypeptide(L)'
;MSNLVISDLHVDVLTEEGPKQILKGVDLTVNSGEVHAIMGPNGSGKSTLAYAIAGHPKYEITSGSVTLDGVELTDLTVDERARQGLFLAMQYPVEVPGVSVANFLRTAKTALDGKAPKIRTWVKDVENVLNRMNLDSSFSARSVNEGFSGGEKKRHEIAQLELLNPRAAILDETDSGLDIDALRIVSDGVNRYSAQGDRAVMLITHYTRILRYIDPTF
;
A
#
# COMPACT_ATOMS: atom_id res chain seq x y z
N MET A 1 -3.18 -17.35 -7.35
CA MET A 1 -2.72 -17.15 -5.97
C MET A 1 -1.62 -16.12 -6.02
N SER A 2 -1.73 -15.06 -5.24
CA SER A 2 -0.78 -13.92 -5.33
C SER A 2 0.38 -14.16 -4.37
N ASN A 3 1.59 -14.29 -4.89
CA ASN A 3 2.79 -14.50 -4.09
C ASN A 3 3.77 -13.36 -4.36
N LEU A 4 4.12 -12.61 -3.30
CA LEU A 4 5.20 -11.64 -3.33
C LEU A 4 6.46 -12.32 -2.80
N VAL A 5 7.46 -12.49 -3.66
CA VAL A 5 8.72 -13.15 -3.30
C VAL A 5 9.87 -12.16 -3.45
N ILE A 6 10.67 -12.05 -2.42
CA ILE A 6 11.87 -11.23 -2.35
C ILE A 6 13.03 -12.18 -2.06
N SER A 7 14.07 -12.13 -2.89
CA SER A 7 15.21 -13.03 -2.78
C SER A 7 16.52 -12.27 -2.83
N ASP A 8 17.33 -12.43 -1.78
CA ASP A 8 18.68 -11.83 -1.61
C ASP A 8 18.72 -10.34 -1.99
N LEU A 9 17.70 -9.57 -1.55
CA LEU A 9 17.51 -8.19 -1.97
C LEU A 9 18.51 -7.25 -1.30
N HIS A 10 19.31 -6.59 -2.10
CA HIS A 10 20.24 -5.53 -1.70
C HIS A 10 19.78 -4.19 -2.26
N VAL A 11 19.76 -3.16 -1.41
CA VAL A 11 19.25 -1.84 -1.78
C VAL A 11 20.15 -0.74 -1.24
N ASP A 12 20.47 0.20 -2.11
CA ASP A 12 21.14 1.44 -1.79
C ASP A 12 20.14 2.61 -1.76
N VAL A 13 20.31 3.53 -0.83
CA VAL A 13 19.65 4.83 -0.85
C VAL A 13 20.56 5.87 -1.47
N LEU A 14 20.06 6.64 -2.43
CA LEU A 14 20.78 7.73 -3.04
C LEU A 14 20.79 8.94 -2.09
N THR A 15 21.97 9.33 -1.62
CA THR A 15 22.18 10.49 -0.75
C THR A 15 23.08 11.53 -1.42
N GLU A 16 23.15 12.74 -0.88
CA GLU A 16 24.07 13.80 -1.37
C GLU A 16 25.54 13.38 -1.29
N GLU A 17 25.90 12.50 -0.35
CA GLU A 17 27.25 11.95 -0.18
C GLU A 17 27.54 10.72 -1.04
N GLY A 18 26.53 10.27 -1.81
CA GLY A 18 26.60 9.08 -2.66
C GLY A 18 25.66 7.96 -2.21
N PRO A 19 25.66 6.81 -2.91
CA PRO A 19 24.84 5.67 -2.55
C PRO A 19 25.27 5.06 -1.20
N LYS A 20 24.30 4.72 -0.38
CA LYS A 20 24.52 4.07 0.91
C LYS A 20 23.68 2.81 1.01
N GLN A 21 24.34 1.67 1.18
CA GLN A 21 23.66 0.38 1.32
C GLN A 21 22.85 0.31 2.63
N ILE A 22 21.56 0.02 2.47
CA ILE A 22 20.62 -0.14 3.59
C ILE A 22 20.16 -1.58 3.74
N LEU A 23 19.76 -2.22 2.65
CA LEU A 23 19.40 -3.65 2.67
C LEU A 23 20.57 -4.50 2.19
N LYS A 24 20.79 -5.63 2.87
CA LYS A 24 22.00 -6.46 2.72
C LYS A 24 21.63 -7.93 2.61
N GLY A 25 20.83 -8.28 1.60
CA GLY A 25 20.38 -9.65 1.38
C GLY A 25 19.12 -9.96 2.19
N VAL A 26 17.96 -9.42 1.76
CA VAL A 26 16.67 -9.69 2.40
C VAL A 26 15.95 -10.77 1.62
N ASP A 27 15.55 -11.82 2.34
CA ASP A 27 14.68 -12.89 1.85
C ASP A 27 13.34 -12.82 2.56
N LEU A 28 12.24 -12.78 1.79
CA LEU A 28 10.88 -12.79 2.33
C LEU A 28 9.92 -13.35 1.28
N THR A 29 9.04 -14.24 1.69
CA THR A 29 7.92 -14.70 0.86
C THR A 29 6.62 -14.44 1.58
N VAL A 30 5.70 -13.71 0.94
CA VAL A 30 4.33 -13.49 1.42
C VAL A 30 3.40 -14.19 0.46
N ASN A 31 2.81 -15.31 0.92
CA ASN A 31 1.91 -16.10 0.08
C ASN A 31 0.50 -15.50 0.04
N SER A 32 -0.28 -15.96 -0.92
CA SER A 32 -1.71 -15.69 -1.02
C SER A 32 -2.45 -15.97 0.29
N GLY A 33 -3.24 -15.00 0.75
CA GLY A 33 -4.02 -15.10 1.98
C GLY A 33 -3.22 -14.83 3.25
N GLU A 34 -1.92 -14.59 3.14
CA GLU A 34 -1.08 -14.29 4.31
C GLU A 34 -0.97 -12.79 4.58
N VAL A 35 -0.88 -12.47 5.87
CA VAL A 35 -0.53 -11.13 6.37
C VAL A 35 0.78 -11.25 7.15
N HIS A 36 1.84 -10.65 6.62
CA HIS A 36 3.14 -10.61 7.28
C HIS A 36 3.36 -9.27 7.97
N ALA A 37 3.55 -9.29 9.29
CA ALA A 37 3.86 -8.10 10.07
C ALA A 37 5.38 -7.91 10.18
N ILE A 38 5.89 -6.88 9.53
CA ILE A 38 7.30 -6.51 9.58
C ILE A 38 7.52 -5.48 10.69
N MET A 39 8.22 -5.90 11.72
CA MET A 39 8.51 -5.08 12.90
C MET A 39 10.02 -4.92 13.11
N GLY A 40 10.40 -3.92 13.87
CA GLY A 40 11.82 -3.66 14.22
C GLY A 40 12.07 -2.20 14.58
N PRO A 41 13.25 -1.86 15.07
CA PRO A 41 13.59 -0.49 15.47
C PRO A 41 13.59 0.48 14.29
N ASN A 42 13.57 1.79 14.59
CA ASN A 42 13.73 2.83 13.57
C ASN A 42 15.11 2.68 12.90
N GLY A 43 15.16 2.88 11.60
CA GLY A 43 16.39 2.75 10.82
C GLY A 43 16.79 1.32 10.46
N SER A 44 15.98 0.30 10.76
CA SER A 44 16.26 -1.11 10.36
C SER A 44 15.99 -1.42 8.88
N GLY A 45 15.53 -0.45 8.09
CA GLY A 45 15.32 -0.62 6.65
C GLY A 45 13.91 -1.02 6.22
N LYS A 46 12.91 -1.07 7.12
CA LYS A 46 11.53 -1.48 6.80
C LYS A 46 10.89 -0.64 5.69
N SER A 47 10.88 0.69 5.85
CA SER A 47 10.35 1.58 4.81
C SER A 47 11.22 1.58 3.57
N THR A 48 12.55 1.37 3.69
CA THR A 48 13.43 1.16 2.54
C THR A 48 12.97 -0.05 1.73
N LEU A 49 12.64 -1.17 2.39
CA LEU A 49 12.10 -2.36 1.76
C LEU A 49 10.80 -2.05 0.99
N ALA A 50 9.85 -1.38 1.65
CA ALA A 50 8.57 -1.00 1.04
C ALA A 50 8.75 -0.14 -0.22
N TYR A 51 9.56 0.91 -0.11
CA TYR A 51 9.79 1.84 -1.21
C TYR A 51 10.62 1.23 -2.35
N ALA A 52 11.61 0.39 -2.04
CA ALA A 52 12.40 -0.32 -3.06
C ALA A 52 11.53 -1.28 -3.87
N ILE A 53 10.67 -2.08 -3.20
CA ILE A 53 9.71 -2.97 -3.87
C ILE A 53 8.75 -2.16 -4.75
N ALA A 54 8.29 -0.99 -4.28
CA ALA A 54 7.41 -0.11 -5.05
C ALA A 54 8.11 0.63 -6.20
N GLY A 55 9.45 0.58 -6.30
CA GLY A 55 10.23 1.22 -7.36
C GLY A 55 10.47 2.71 -7.17
N HIS A 56 10.47 3.19 -5.92
CA HIS A 56 10.69 4.61 -5.63
C HIS A 56 12.12 5.04 -6.05
N PRO A 57 12.29 6.12 -6.85
CA PRO A 57 13.55 6.47 -7.51
C PRO A 57 14.71 6.80 -6.58
N LYS A 58 14.45 7.04 -5.30
CA LYS A 58 15.50 7.28 -4.29
C LYS A 58 16.23 5.99 -3.87
N TYR A 59 15.65 4.83 -4.16
CA TYR A 59 16.16 3.53 -3.73
C TYR A 59 16.52 2.69 -4.94
N GLU A 60 17.79 2.28 -5.02
CA GLU A 60 18.32 1.47 -6.11
C GLU A 60 18.49 0.03 -5.64
N ILE A 61 17.86 -0.91 -6.34
CA ILE A 61 18.08 -2.34 -6.12
C ILE A 61 19.40 -2.68 -6.82
N THR A 62 20.42 -3.05 -6.03
CA THR A 62 21.77 -3.34 -6.52
C THR A 62 21.99 -4.82 -6.82
N SER A 63 21.25 -5.70 -6.16
CA SER A 63 21.19 -7.15 -6.47
C SER A 63 19.97 -7.80 -5.81
N GLY A 64 19.71 -9.05 -6.17
CA GLY A 64 18.55 -9.79 -5.77
C GLY A 64 17.37 -9.60 -6.71
N SER A 65 16.20 -10.11 -6.33
CA SER A 65 14.99 -10.06 -7.14
C SER A 65 13.73 -9.82 -6.31
N VAL A 66 12.72 -9.23 -6.95
CA VAL A 66 11.37 -9.08 -6.39
C VAL A 66 10.38 -9.56 -7.43
N THR A 67 9.65 -10.61 -7.13
CA THR A 67 8.61 -11.12 -8.04
C THR A 67 7.22 -11.05 -7.42
N LEU A 68 6.23 -10.75 -8.25
CA LEU A 68 4.81 -10.86 -7.91
C LEU A 68 4.15 -11.82 -8.90
N ASP A 69 3.64 -12.94 -8.38
CA ASP A 69 3.05 -14.03 -9.19
C ASP A 69 4.01 -14.56 -10.27
N GLY A 70 5.31 -14.60 -9.96
CA GLY A 70 6.37 -15.03 -10.87
C GLY A 70 6.77 -13.98 -11.91
N VAL A 71 6.18 -12.79 -11.90
CA VAL A 71 6.60 -11.66 -12.75
C VAL A 71 7.65 -10.85 -12.00
N GLU A 72 8.83 -10.69 -12.62
CA GLU A 72 9.91 -9.87 -12.07
C GLU A 72 9.53 -8.38 -12.07
N LEU A 73 9.70 -7.72 -10.93
CA LEU A 73 9.35 -6.32 -10.75
C LEU A 73 10.55 -5.37 -10.79
N THR A 74 11.77 -5.85 -10.57
CA THR A 74 12.95 -5.00 -10.37
C THR A 74 13.20 -4.04 -11.53
N ASP A 75 13.02 -4.50 -12.77
CA ASP A 75 13.22 -3.69 -13.97
C ASP A 75 12.00 -2.87 -14.41
N LEU A 76 10.87 -3.03 -13.71
CA LEU A 76 9.62 -2.33 -14.03
C LEU A 76 9.60 -0.93 -13.40
N THR A 77 9.00 0.01 -14.12
CA THR A 77 8.69 1.35 -13.59
C THR A 77 7.62 1.29 -12.50
N VAL A 78 7.50 2.34 -11.69
CA VAL A 78 6.50 2.43 -10.58
C VAL A 78 5.08 2.12 -11.05
N ASP A 79 4.68 2.68 -12.19
CA ASP A 79 3.34 2.49 -12.75
C ASP A 79 3.14 1.09 -13.37
N GLU A 80 4.21 0.49 -13.89
CA GLU A 80 4.16 -0.91 -14.36
C GLU A 80 4.03 -1.88 -13.19
N ARG A 81 4.77 -1.67 -12.08
CA ARG A 81 4.60 -2.45 -10.84
C ARG A 81 3.17 -2.34 -10.30
N ALA A 82 2.60 -1.12 -10.30
CA ALA A 82 1.22 -0.92 -9.91
C ALA A 82 0.24 -1.68 -10.83
N ARG A 83 0.45 -1.67 -12.16
CA ARG A 83 -0.35 -2.45 -13.11
C ARG A 83 -0.21 -3.98 -12.94
N GLN A 84 0.92 -4.46 -12.43
CA GLN A 84 1.06 -5.87 -12.04
C GLN A 84 0.24 -6.21 -10.78
N GLY A 85 -0.30 -5.21 -10.09
CA GLY A 85 -1.14 -5.38 -8.93
C GLY A 85 -0.43 -5.15 -7.60
N LEU A 86 0.70 -4.42 -7.60
CA LEU A 86 1.35 -3.98 -6.37
C LEU A 86 0.73 -2.66 -5.90
N PHE A 87 0.46 -2.55 -4.58
CA PHE A 87 -0.03 -1.35 -3.93
C PHE A 87 0.88 -0.97 -2.76
N LEU A 88 1.16 0.30 -2.61
CA LEU A 88 1.86 0.85 -1.46
C LEU A 88 0.99 1.91 -0.78
N ALA A 89 0.61 1.66 0.49
CA ALA A 89 0.16 2.71 1.39
C ALA A 89 1.39 3.36 2.03
N MET A 90 1.55 4.65 1.81
CA MET A 90 2.75 5.39 2.20
C MET A 90 2.68 5.83 3.66
N GLN A 91 3.82 5.89 4.33
CA GLN A 91 3.91 6.49 5.67
C GLN A 91 3.33 7.92 5.68
N TYR A 92 3.65 8.72 4.66
CA TYR A 92 3.16 10.09 4.48
C TYR A 92 2.46 10.23 3.12
N PRO A 93 1.11 10.09 3.08
CA PRO A 93 0.34 10.21 1.84
C PRO A 93 0.46 11.59 1.20
N VAL A 94 0.79 11.61 -0.09
CA VAL A 94 1.02 12.84 -0.85
C VAL A 94 -0.31 13.52 -1.19
N GLU A 95 -0.33 14.84 -1.17
CA GLU A 95 -1.46 15.66 -1.63
C GLU A 95 -1.40 15.86 -3.15
N VAL A 96 -2.55 15.78 -3.81
CA VAL A 96 -2.69 16.05 -5.24
C VAL A 96 -3.75 17.14 -5.44
N PRO A 97 -3.35 18.43 -5.32
CA PRO A 97 -4.29 19.54 -5.45
C PRO A 97 -4.98 19.57 -6.82
N GLY A 98 -6.27 19.91 -6.82
CA GLY A 98 -7.06 20.03 -8.04
C GLY A 98 -7.53 18.70 -8.66
N VAL A 99 -7.12 17.56 -8.13
CA VAL A 99 -7.58 16.25 -8.60
C VAL A 99 -8.52 15.63 -7.58
N SER A 100 -9.80 15.50 -7.90
CA SER A 100 -10.77 14.91 -6.97
C SER A 100 -10.50 13.43 -6.73
N VAL A 101 -10.80 12.97 -5.49
CA VAL A 101 -10.68 11.55 -5.08
C VAL A 101 -11.38 10.63 -6.07
N ALA A 102 -12.62 10.96 -6.47
CA ALA A 102 -13.39 10.12 -7.40
C ALA A 102 -12.72 10.00 -8.78
N ASN A 103 -12.16 11.10 -9.31
CA ASN A 103 -11.47 11.09 -10.59
C ASN A 103 -10.13 10.36 -10.51
N PHE A 104 -9.35 10.62 -9.46
CA PHE A 104 -8.08 9.93 -9.21
C PHE A 104 -8.28 8.41 -9.18
N LEU A 105 -9.19 7.93 -8.34
CA LEU A 105 -9.45 6.51 -8.18
C LEU A 105 -10.01 5.87 -9.44
N ARG A 106 -10.88 6.58 -10.18
CA ARG A 106 -11.42 6.08 -11.44
C ARG A 106 -10.34 5.96 -12.51
N THR A 107 -9.42 6.92 -12.58
CA THR A 107 -8.28 6.89 -13.50
C THR A 107 -7.33 5.75 -13.15
N ALA A 108 -6.97 5.60 -11.87
CA ALA A 108 -6.15 4.50 -11.40
C ALA A 108 -6.78 3.13 -11.71
N LYS A 109 -8.07 2.96 -11.39
CA LYS A 109 -8.81 1.72 -11.70
C LYS A 109 -8.87 1.42 -13.19
N THR A 110 -9.01 2.47 -14.02
CA THR A 110 -8.96 2.33 -15.48
C THR A 110 -7.61 1.84 -15.98
N ALA A 111 -6.53 2.34 -15.39
CA ALA A 111 -5.16 1.94 -15.73
C ALA A 111 -4.87 0.48 -15.33
N LEU A 112 -5.42 0.04 -14.20
CA LEU A 112 -5.28 -1.34 -13.71
C LEU A 112 -6.08 -2.34 -14.54
N ASP A 113 -7.36 -2.02 -14.84
CA ASP A 113 -8.28 -2.94 -15.49
C ASP A 113 -8.26 -2.84 -17.03
N GLY A 114 -7.52 -1.86 -17.60
CA GLY A 114 -7.52 -1.55 -19.03
C GLY A 114 -8.84 -0.98 -19.54
N LYS A 115 -9.84 -0.80 -18.65
CA LYS A 115 -11.19 -0.34 -18.98
C LYS A 115 -11.78 0.49 -17.86
N ALA A 116 -12.35 1.65 -18.21
CA ALA A 116 -13.01 2.51 -17.25
C ALA A 116 -14.26 1.85 -16.64
N PRO A 117 -14.41 1.88 -15.30
CA PRO A 117 -15.63 1.42 -14.66
C PRO A 117 -16.84 2.26 -15.11
N LYS A 118 -18.03 1.63 -15.16
CA LYS A 118 -19.27 2.34 -15.49
C LYS A 118 -19.57 3.38 -14.44
N ILE A 119 -19.80 4.63 -14.81
CA ILE A 119 -19.96 5.77 -13.90
C ILE A 119 -21.00 5.49 -12.81
N ARG A 120 -22.16 4.95 -13.18
CA ARG A 120 -23.27 4.73 -12.24
C ARG A 120 -22.92 3.71 -11.12
N THR A 121 -22.21 2.65 -11.44
CA THR A 121 -21.75 1.67 -10.45
C THR A 121 -20.58 2.24 -9.67
N TRP A 122 -19.64 2.89 -10.34
CA TRP A 122 -18.44 3.47 -9.73
C TRP A 122 -18.76 4.47 -8.62
N VAL A 123 -19.71 5.39 -8.87
CA VAL A 123 -20.13 6.37 -7.84
C VAL A 123 -20.63 5.65 -6.59
N LYS A 124 -21.47 4.62 -6.77
CA LYS A 124 -21.97 3.82 -5.64
C LYS A 124 -20.86 3.06 -4.91
N ASP A 125 -19.91 2.50 -5.65
CA ASP A 125 -18.79 1.75 -5.08
C ASP A 125 -17.91 2.68 -4.24
N VAL A 126 -17.60 3.88 -4.73
CA VAL A 126 -16.86 4.91 -4.01
C VAL A 126 -17.61 5.33 -2.74
N GLU A 127 -18.88 5.67 -2.84
CA GLU A 127 -19.72 6.06 -1.69
C GLU A 127 -19.75 4.95 -0.62
N ASN A 128 -19.95 3.70 -1.02
CA ASN A 128 -19.98 2.56 -0.12
C ASN A 128 -18.65 2.37 0.61
N VAL A 129 -17.53 2.52 -0.09
CA VAL A 129 -16.21 2.36 0.51
C VAL A 129 -15.90 3.54 1.46
N LEU A 130 -16.17 4.78 1.05
CA LEU A 130 -15.99 5.95 1.91
C LEU A 130 -16.82 5.82 3.20
N ASN A 131 -18.08 5.39 3.10
CA ASN A 131 -18.93 5.15 4.26
C ASN A 131 -18.36 4.08 5.21
N ARG A 132 -17.80 2.97 4.67
CA ARG A 132 -17.13 1.94 5.48
C ARG A 132 -15.89 2.48 6.20
N MET A 133 -15.20 3.45 5.59
CA MET A 133 -14.05 4.13 6.19
C MET A 133 -14.47 5.28 7.14
N ASN A 134 -15.77 5.46 7.39
CA ASN A 134 -16.30 6.59 8.15
C ASN A 134 -15.80 7.95 7.60
N LEU A 135 -15.76 8.07 6.27
CA LEU A 135 -15.50 9.28 5.52
C LEU A 135 -16.80 9.74 4.87
N ASP A 136 -17.11 11.02 5.01
CA ASP A 136 -18.32 11.60 4.41
C ASP A 136 -18.26 11.52 2.87
N SER A 137 -19.40 11.36 2.22
CA SER A 137 -19.49 11.24 0.76
C SER A 137 -18.91 12.45 0.00
N SER A 138 -18.88 13.63 0.63
CA SER A 138 -18.24 14.84 0.07
C SER A 138 -16.74 14.67 -0.17
N PHE A 139 -16.08 13.71 0.51
CA PHE A 139 -14.68 13.40 0.24
C PHE A 139 -14.43 12.99 -1.20
N SER A 140 -15.41 12.39 -1.87
CA SER A 140 -15.30 12.00 -3.28
C SER A 140 -15.00 13.19 -4.21
N ALA A 141 -15.48 14.39 -3.87
CA ALA A 141 -15.30 15.62 -4.64
C ALA A 141 -14.09 16.45 -4.22
N ARG A 142 -13.50 16.17 -3.04
CA ARG A 142 -12.31 16.89 -2.54
C ARG A 142 -11.05 16.45 -3.29
N SER A 143 -10.06 17.34 -3.35
CA SER A 143 -8.73 17.00 -3.85
C SER A 143 -8.09 15.90 -3.00
N VAL A 144 -7.36 14.99 -3.64
CA VAL A 144 -6.70 13.86 -2.95
C VAL A 144 -5.80 14.36 -1.83
N ASN A 145 -6.11 13.95 -0.61
CA ASN A 145 -5.37 14.24 0.62
C ASN A 145 -5.22 15.72 1.01
N GLU A 146 -5.70 16.67 0.18
CA GLU A 146 -5.58 18.10 0.45
C GLU A 146 -6.46 18.51 1.64
N GLY A 147 -5.81 19.00 2.69
CA GLY A 147 -6.49 19.40 3.93
C GLY A 147 -7.14 18.25 4.70
N PHE A 148 -6.77 16.98 4.43
CA PHE A 148 -7.20 15.85 5.24
C PHE A 148 -6.38 15.78 6.52
N SER A 149 -7.02 15.44 7.64
CA SER A 149 -6.32 15.05 8.86
C SER A 149 -5.49 13.78 8.65
N GLY A 150 -4.53 13.51 9.53
CA GLY A 150 -3.72 12.29 9.44
C GLY A 150 -4.58 11.01 9.42
N GLY A 151 -5.61 10.94 10.28
CA GLY A 151 -6.52 9.81 10.32
C GLY A 151 -7.40 9.68 9.06
N GLU A 152 -7.82 10.80 8.47
CA GLU A 152 -8.56 10.79 7.20
C GLU A 152 -7.69 10.33 6.05
N LYS A 153 -6.41 10.76 5.97
CA LYS A 153 -5.44 10.30 4.97
C LYS A 153 -5.27 8.79 5.04
N LYS A 154 -5.08 8.21 6.24
CA LYS A 154 -4.90 6.77 6.42
C LYS A 154 -6.17 5.97 6.07
N ARG A 155 -7.35 6.43 6.50
CA ARG A 155 -8.62 5.81 6.09
C ARG A 155 -8.87 5.91 4.58
N HIS A 156 -8.45 7.01 3.96
CA HIS A 156 -8.53 7.17 2.50
C HIS A 156 -7.56 6.21 1.77
N GLU A 157 -6.37 5.93 2.30
CA GLU A 157 -5.47 4.91 1.72
C GLU A 157 -6.10 3.51 1.74
N ILE A 158 -6.79 3.15 2.84
CA ILE A 158 -7.51 1.88 2.89
C ILE A 158 -8.74 1.87 1.97
N ALA A 159 -9.40 3.02 1.77
CA ALA A 159 -10.43 3.14 0.72
C ALA A 159 -9.86 2.90 -0.68
N GLN A 160 -8.65 3.40 -0.97
CA GLN A 160 -7.94 3.11 -2.22
C GLN A 160 -7.65 1.61 -2.35
N LEU A 161 -7.12 0.98 -1.30
CA LEU A 161 -6.84 -0.46 -1.27
C LEU A 161 -8.08 -1.29 -1.61
N GLU A 162 -9.24 -0.99 -0.99
CA GLU A 162 -10.47 -1.72 -1.27
C GLU A 162 -10.99 -1.50 -2.71
N LEU A 163 -10.95 -0.26 -3.22
CA LEU A 163 -11.47 0.08 -4.55
C LEU A 163 -10.58 -0.42 -5.69
N LEU A 164 -9.27 -0.28 -5.53
CA LEU A 164 -8.30 -0.71 -6.55
C LEU A 164 -8.12 -2.22 -6.54
N ASN A 165 -8.26 -2.85 -5.38
CA ASN A 165 -8.20 -4.29 -5.17
C ASN A 165 -6.94 -4.93 -5.80
N PRO A 166 -5.72 -4.50 -5.40
CA PRO A 166 -4.47 -5.02 -5.93
C PRO A 166 -4.24 -6.49 -5.56
N ARG A 167 -3.19 -7.12 -6.08
CA ARG A 167 -2.79 -8.51 -5.77
C ARG A 167 -1.95 -8.58 -4.50
N ALA A 168 -1.06 -7.61 -4.33
CA ALA A 168 -0.23 -7.47 -3.14
C ALA A 168 -0.29 -6.05 -2.59
N ALA A 169 -0.39 -5.91 -1.27
CA ALA A 169 -0.40 -4.63 -0.57
C ALA A 169 0.75 -4.54 0.41
N ILE A 170 1.50 -3.45 0.32
CA ILE A 170 2.49 -3.03 1.30
C ILE A 170 1.90 -1.85 2.07
N LEU A 171 1.76 -2.00 3.38
CA LEU A 171 1.14 -1.01 4.25
C LEU A 171 2.21 -0.46 5.20
N ASP A 172 2.76 0.73 4.89
CA ASP A 172 3.86 1.31 5.67
C ASP A 172 3.31 2.27 6.73
N GLU A 173 3.34 1.83 7.99
CA GLU A 173 2.90 2.57 9.18
C GLU A 173 1.48 3.16 9.03
N THR A 174 0.55 2.39 8.49
CA THR A 174 -0.85 2.81 8.31
C THR A 174 -1.59 3.03 9.63
N ASP A 175 -1.03 2.59 10.75
CA ASP A 175 -1.55 2.75 12.11
C ASP A 175 -0.94 3.92 12.87
N SER A 176 0.04 4.62 12.30
CA SER A 176 0.74 5.73 12.94
C SER A 176 -0.20 6.93 13.13
N GLY A 177 -0.23 7.47 14.37
CA GLY A 177 -1.00 8.67 14.69
C GLY A 177 -2.53 8.48 14.75
N LEU A 178 -3.03 7.25 14.66
CA LEU A 178 -4.46 6.96 14.74
C LEU A 178 -4.93 6.85 16.20
N ASP A 179 -6.13 7.37 16.47
CA ASP A 179 -6.91 7.00 17.65
C ASP A 179 -7.46 5.56 17.52
N ILE A 180 -8.08 5.05 18.59
CA ILE A 180 -8.57 3.67 18.64
C ILE A 180 -9.66 3.40 17.61
N ASP A 181 -10.54 4.37 17.36
CA ASP A 181 -11.66 4.18 16.44
C ASP A 181 -11.18 4.18 14.99
N ALA A 182 -10.30 5.11 14.60
CA ALA A 182 -9.67 5.11 13.29
C ALA A 182 -8.81 3.85 13.06
N LEU A 183 -8.09 3.38 14.10
CA LEU A 183 -7.30 2.15 14.04
C LEU A 183 -8.19 0.93 13.75
N ARG A 184 -9.35 0.82 14.40
CA ARG A 184 -10.31 -0.27 14.13
C ARG A 184 -10.81 -0.23 12.68
N ILE A 185 -11.23 0.95 12.20
CA ILE A 185 -11.74 1.12 10.83
C ILE A 185 -10.67 0.71 9.81
N VAL A 186 -9.42 1.15 9.98
CA VAL A 186 -8.28 0.79 9.14
C VAL A 186 -8.04 -0.71 9.18
N SER A 187 -7.98 -1.31 10.38
CA SER A 187 -7.77 -2.75 10.56
C SER A 187 -8.87 -3.59 9.93
N ASP A 188 -10.14 -3.19 10.10
CA ASP A 188 -11.28 -3.86 9.47
C ASP A 188 -11.20 -3.80 7.93
N GLY A 189 -10.70 -2.69 7.37
CA GLY A 189 -10.45 -2.58 5.93
C GLY A 189 -9.37 -3.54 5.45
N VAL A 190 -8.25 -3.63 6.18
CA VAL A 190 -7.18 -4.58 5.87
C VAL A 190 -7.68 -6.03 5.98
N ASN A 191 -8.44 -6.35 7.04
CA ASN A 191 -9.02 -7.68 7.22
C ASN A 191 -9.98 -8.05 6.09
N ARG A 192 -10.85 -7.13 5.64
CA ARG A 192 -11.74 -7.38 4.49
C ARG A 192 -10.96 -7.64 3.20
N TYR A 193 -9.85 -6.92 3.01
CA TYR A 193 -9.00 -7.12 1.84
C TYR A 193 -8.28 -8.48 1.90
N SER A 194 -7.64 -8.83 3.01
CA SER A 194 -6.92 -10.09 3.17
C SER A 194 -7.85 -11.31 3.16
N ALA A 195 -9.07 -11.19 3.70
CA ALA A 195 -10.07 -12.27 3.74
C ALA A 195 -10.54 -12.76 2.36
N GLN A 196 -10.18 -12.07 1.27
CA GLN A 196 -10.43 -12.57 -0.09
C GLN A 196 -9.62 -13.84 -0.39
N GLY A 197 -8.58 -14.14 0.41
CA GLY A 197 -7.82 -15.39 0.37
C GLY A 197 -6.83 -15.53 -0.80
N ASP A 198 -6.81 -14.57 -1.71
CA ASP A 198 -5.93 -14.53 -2.89
C ASP A 198 -5.06 -13.25 -2.93
N ARG A 199 -4.89 -12.59 -1.78
CA ARG A 199 -4.12 -11.36 -1.62
C ARG A 199 -2.94 -11.57 -0.69
N ALA A 200 -1.79 -10.98 -1.03
CA ALA A 200 -0.62 -10.93 -0.14
C ALA A 200 -0.57 -9.57 0.57
N VAL A 201 -0.33 -9.56 1.89
CA VAL A 201 -0.25 -8.32 2.67
C VAL A 201 1.06 -8.28 3.44
N MET A 202 1.84 -7.23 3.23
CA MET A 202 3.00 -6.88 4.04
C MET A 202 2.66 -5.63 4.86
N LEU A 203 2.51 -5.79 6.17
CA LEU A 203 2.20 -4.73 7.11
C LEU A 203 3.46 -4.31 7.87
N ILE A 204 3.92 -3.10 7.66
CA ILE A 204 5.04 -2.52 8.41
C ILE A 204 4.46 -1.68 9.54
N THR A 205 4.84 -2.00 10.78
CA THR A 205 4.40 -1.25 11.97
C THR A 205 5.46 -1.23 13.06
N HIS A 206 5.41 -0.18 13.87
CA HIS A 206 6.15 -0.07 15.13
C HIS A 206 5.30 -0.39 16.36
N TYR A 207 3.98 -0.51 16.18
CA TYR A 207 3.03 -0.59 17.29
C TYR A 207 2.34 -1.95 17.33
N THR A 208 2.51 -2.68 18.42
CA THR A 208 1.80 -3.96 18.63
C THR A 208 0.29 -3.81 18.76
N ARG A 209 -0.23 -2.57 18.94
CA ARG A 209 -1.67 -2.32 19.11
C ARG A 209 -2.49 -2.71 17.88
N ILE A 210 -1.95 -2.56 16.64
CA ILE A 210 -2.64 -2.95 15.41
C ILE A 210 -2.82 -4.46 15.34
N LEU A 211 -1.87 -5.24 15.86
CA LEU A 211 -1.92 -6.71 15.90
C LEU A 211 -3.02 -7.28 16.80
N ARG A 212 -3.72 -6.42 17.56
CA ARG A 212 -4.93 -6.81 18.30
C ARG A 212 -6.18 -6.85 17.43
N TYR A 213 -6.13 -6.25 16.25
CA TYR A 213 -7.24 -6.12 15.31
C TYR A 213 -6.96 -6.79 13.97
N ILE A 214 -5.71 -6.93 13.59
CA ILE A 214 -5.25 -7.70 12.43
C ILE A 214 -4.49 -8.90 13.01
N ASP A 215 -4.90 -10.11 12.61
CA ASP A 215 -4.24 -11.35 13.02
C ASP A 215 -3.21 -11.74 11.95
N PRO A 216 -1.93 -11.38 12.13
CA PRO A 216 -0.91 -11.70 11.15
C PRO A 216 -0.63 -13.20 11.13
N THR A 217 -0.32 -13.71 9.94
CA THR A 217 0.10 -15.10 9.76
C THR A 217 1.53 -15.30 10.28
N PHE A 218 2.37 -14.29 10.12
CA PHE A 218 3.79 -14.25 10.55
C PHE A 218 4.17 -12.85 11.04
#